data_c9702bfa22cb6243aa1334cc6ec2a687
#
_entry.id   c9702bfa22cb6243aa1334cc6ec2a687
#
_cell.length_a   1.000
_cell.length_b   1.000
_cell.length_c   1.000
_cell.angle_alpha   90.00
_cell.angle_beta   90.00
_cell.angle_gamma   90.00
#
_symmetry.space_group_name_H-M   'P 1'
#
loop_
_entity.id
_entity.type
_entity.pdbx_description
1 polymer ?
#
loop_
_entity_poly.entity_id
_entity_poly.type
_entity_poly.pdbx_seq_one_letter_code
_entity_poly.pdbx_strand_id
1 'polypeptide(L)'
;MTQEKLSVYFDYTCPFVYNATVWLRQVEDQSGQKPNIEWKPFVLAQANNKETEGWKAWEQPPGNNNRGILALRAGMAAKRQGEVLFSDFHLALV
;
A
#
# COMPACT_ATOMS: atom_id res chain seq x y z
N MET A 1 0.01 -23.61 14.48
CA MET A 1 0.78 -23.56 13.22
C MET A 1 1.08 -22.10 12.90
N THR A 2 2.34 -21.80 12.70
CA THR A 2 2.74 -20.44 12.40
C THR A 2 2.45 -20.12 10.93
N GLN A 3 1.70 -19.07 10.71
CA GLN A 3 1.38 -18.61 9.37
C GLN A 3 2.55 -17.78 8.82
N GLU A 4 3.01 -18.09 7.63
CA GLU A 4 4.06 -17.33 6.99
C GLU A 4 3.58 -15.93 6.66
N LYS A 5 4.48 -14.97 6.80
CA LYS A 5 4.22 -13.58 6.50
C LYS A 5 4.50 -13.30 5.04
N LEU A 6 3.52 -12.78 4.33
CA LEU A 6 3.65 -12.39 2.93
C LEU A 6 3.75 -10.87 2.84
N SER A 7 4.87 -10.40 2.28
CA SER A 7 5.05 -8.96 2.05
C SER A 7 4.45 -8.60 0.69
N VAL A 8 3.60 -7.59 0.68
CA VAL A 8 2.99 -7.07 -0.55
C VAL A 8 3.38 -5.60 -0.68
N TYR A 9 4.14 -5.29 -1.71
CA TYR A 9 4.55 -3.92 -2.00
C TYR A 9 3.48 -3.24 -2.85
N PHE A 10 3.13 -2.02 -2.51
CA PHE A 10 1.99 -1.36 -3.14
C PHE A 10 2.16 0.15 -3.23
N ASP A 11 1.44 0.75 -4.18
CA ASP A 11 1.28 2.19 -4.31
C ASP A 11 -0.18 2.44 -4.68
N TYR A 12 -0.85 3.37 -4.01
CA TYR A 12 -2.25 3.67 -4.27
C TYR A 12 -2.49 4.25 -5.67
N THR A 13 -1.45 4.69 -6.36
CA THR A 13 -1.58 5.12 -7.77
C THR A 13 -1.64 3.93 -8.73
N CYS A 14 -1.34 2.73 -8.27
CA CYS A 14 -1.40 1.52 -9.10
C CYS A 14 -2.84 0.97 -9.11
N PRO A 15 -3.48 0.86 -10.29
CA PRO A 15 -4.87 0.37 -10.34
C PRO A 15 -5.01 -1.08 -9.90
N PHE A 16 -3.95 -1.87 -9.98
CA PHE A 16 -3.99 -3.28 -9.59
C PHE A 16 -4.04 -3.48 -8.08
N VAL A 17 -3.74 -2.46 -7.29
CA VAL A 17 -3.84 -2.53 -5.82
C VAL A 17 -5.28 -2.76 -5.38
N TYR A 18 -6.24 -2.12 -6.04
CA TYR A 18 -7.66 -2.35 -5.79
C TYR A 18 -8.02 -3.83 -6.00
N ASN A 19 -7.64 -4.38 -7.15
CA ASN A 19 -7.94 -5.77 -7.47
C ASN A 19 -7.31 -6.74 -6.48
N ALA A 20 -6.04 -6.52 -6.12
CA ALA A 20 -5.34 -7.36 -5.16
C ALA A 20 -6.00 -7.30 -3.77
N THR A 21 -6.38 -6.10 -3.33
CA THR A 21 -7.01 -5.89 -2.03
C THR A 21 -8.35 -6.62 -1.96
N VAL A 22 -9.18 -6.47 -2.98
CA VAL A 22 -10.50 -7.11 -3.04
C VAL A 22 -10.34 -8.63 -3.10
N TRP A 23 -9.41 -9.11 -3.92
CA TRP A 23 -9.16 -10.55 -4.05
C TRP A 23 -8.71 -11.17 -2.73
N LEU A 24 -7.77 -10.52 -2.04
CA LEU A 24 -7.30 -11.02 -0.75
C LEU A 24 -8.41 -11.04 0.31
N ARG A 25 -9.30 -10.04 0.29
CA ARG A 25 -10.45 -10.01 1.18
C ARG A 25 -11.41 -11.16 0.87
N GLN A 26 -11.62 -11.48 -0.40
CA GLN A 26 -12.43 -12.62 -0.81
C GLN A 26 -11.81 -13.94 -0.35
N VAL A 27 -10.50 -14.09 -0.46
CA VAL A 27 -9.80 -15.28 0.03
C VAL A 27 -10.02 -15.44 1.53
N GLU A 28 -9.91 -14.35 2.28
CA GLU A 28 -10.18 -14.37 3.73
C GLU A 28 -11.61 -14.82 4.03
N ASP A 29 -12.59 -14.26 3.32
CA ASP A 29 -13.99 -14.57 3.52
C ASP A 29 -14.32 -16.03 3.18
N GLN A 30 -13.75 -16.56 2.10
CA GLN A 30 -14.02 -17.91 1.65
C GLN A 30 -13.29 -18.98 2.46
N SER A 31 -12.06 -18.69 2.89
CA SER A 31 -11.27 -19.65 3.65
C SER A 31 -11.56 -19.63 5.14
N GLY A 32 -12.16 -18.55 5.64
CA GLY A 32 -12.34 -18.33 7.07
C GLY A 32 -11.05 -18.01 7.80
N GLN A 33 -9.96 -17.83 7.08
CA GLN A 33 -8.65 -17.53 7.66
C GLN A 33 -8.13 -16.20 7.11
N LYS A 34 -7.60 -15.36 7.99
CA LYS A 34 -7.01 -14.10 7.62
C LYS A 34 -5.56 -14.32 7.19
N PRO A 35 -5.21 -14.05 5.92
CA PRO A 35 -3.82 -14.15 5.49
C PRO A 35 -2.94 -13.18 6.26
N ASN A 36 -1.71 -13.59 6.55
CA ASN A 36 -0.74 -12.75 7.22
C ASN A 36 -0.02 -11.89 6.19
N ILE A 37 -0.63 -10.76 5.85
CA ILE A 37 -0.12 -9.85 4.83
C ILE A 37 0.53 -8.65 5.50
N GLU A 38 1.77 -8.35 5.10
CA GLU A 38 2.44 -7.12 5.46
C GLU A 38 2.46 -6.21 4.23
N TRP A 39 1.66 -5.15 4.29
CA TRP A 39 1.61 -4.15 3.23
C TRP A 39 2.77 -3.18 3.38
N LYS A 40 3.59 -3.05 2.34
CA LYS A 40 4.76 -2.17 2.34
C LYS A 40 4.64 -1.16 1.21
N PRO A 41 4.88 0.13 1.49
CA PRO A 41 4.78 1.14 0.44
C PRO A 41 5.90 0.97 -0.59
N PHE A 42 5.55 1.14 -1.86
CA PHE A 42 6.48 1.15 -2.97
C PHE A 42 6.12 2.31 -3.87
N VAL A 43 6.95 3.36 -3.85
CA VAL A 43 6.65 4.60 -4.54
C VAL A 43 6.98 4.46 -6.02
N LEU A 44 5.98 4.24 -6.85
CA LEU A 44 6.16 4.08 -8.30
C LEU A 44 6.79 5.29 -8.94
N ALA A 45 6.43 6.50 -8.50
CA ALA A 45 7.02 7.72 -9.01
C ALA A 45 8.54 7.75 -8.82
N GLN A 46 9.02 7.19 -7.69
CA GLN A 46 10.46 7.07 -7.44
C GLN A 46 11.10 6.01 -8.33
N ALA A 47 10.45 4.85 -8.45
CA ALA A 47 10.98 3.75 -9.25
C ALA A 47 11.05 4.09 -10.74
N ASN A 48 10.09 4.89 -11.23
CA ASN A 48 9.99 5.28 -12.63
C ASN A 48 10.57 6.67 -12.90
N ASN A 49 11.30 7.24 -11.94
CA ASN A 49 11.80 8.60 -12.08
C ASN A 49 12.86 8.69 -13.18
N LYS A 50 12.80 9.79 -13.93
CA LYS A 50 13.77 10.13 -14.97
C LYS A 50 14.51 11.43 -14.62
N GLU A 51 14.42 11.83 -13.36
CA GLU A 51 15.04 13.02 -12.84
C GLU A 51 16.52 12.78 -12.53
N THR A 52 17.18 13.81 -12.04
CA THR A 52 18.59 13.71 -11.65
C THR A 52 18.79 12.72 -10.51
N GLU A 53 19.99 12.15 -10.44
CA GLU A 53 20.39 11.30 -9.33
C GLU A 53 20.19 12.02 -8.00
N GLY A 54 19.66 11.32 -7.02
CA GLY A 54 19.38 11.88 -5.70
C GLY A 54 18.00 12.48 -5.55
N TRP A 55 17.23 12.58 -6.65
CA TRP A 55 15.84 13.03 -6.56
C TRP A 55 14.99 12.05 -5.74
N LYS A 56 14.20 12.59 -4.82
CA LYS A 56 13.32 11.80 -3.96
C LYS A 56 11.89 12.30 -4.09
N ALA A 57 10.98 11.40 -4.50
CA ALA A 57 9.58 11.76 -4.68
C ALA A 57 8.94 12.30 -3.40
N TRP A 58 9.31 11.70 -2.25
CA TRP A 58 8.73 12.07 -0.96
C TRP A 58 9.26 13.40 -0.39
N GLU A 59 10.29 13.95 -0.98
CA GLU A 59 10.85 15.27 -0.61
C GLU A 59 10.29 16.41 -1.46
N GLN A 60 9.51 16.06 -2.50
CA GLN A 60 9.01 17.05 -3.44
C GLN A 60 7.67 17.62 -2.97
N PRO A 61 7.33 18.86 -3.36
CA PRO A 61 5.98 19.37 -3.15
C PRO A 61 4.94 18.49 -3.85
N PRO A 62 3.69 18.44 -3.37
CA PRO A 62 2.66 17.67 -4.05
C PRO A 62 2.51 18.09 -5.51
N GLY A 63 2.43 17.09 -6.41
CA GLY A 63 2.31 17.33 -7.83
C GLY A 63 2.14 16.03 -8.59
N ASN A 64 2.15 16.11 -9.93
CA ASN A 64 1.90 14.94 -10.77
C ASN A 64 2.99 13.89 -10.67
N ASN A 65 4.23 14.31 -10.36
CA ASN A 65 5.37 13.38 -10.30
C ASN A 65 5.44 12.59 -9.01
N ASN A 66 4.64 12.95 -8.02
CA ASN A 66 4.62 12.24 -6.73
C ASN A 66 3.21 12.04 -6.21
N ARG A 67 2.25 11.86 -7.13
CA ARG A 67 0.89 11.50 -6.76
C ARG A 67 0.92 10.23 -5.90
N GLY A 68 0.06 10.18 -4.93
CA GLY A 68 -0.06 9.02 -4.07
C GLY A 68 0.82 9.05 -2.83
N ILE A 69 1.80 9.95 -2.73
CA ILE A 69 2.64 10.06 -1.54
C ILE A 69 1.80 10.36 -0.30
N LEU A 70 0.85 11.30 -0.43
CA LEU A 70 -0.04 11.65 0.69
C LEU A 70 -0.90 10.45 1.10
N ALA A 71 -1.41 9.70 0.13
CA ALA A 71 -2.20 8.50 0.41
C ALA A 71 -1.35 7.44 1.11
N LEU A 72 -0.11 7.22 0.67
CA LEU A 72 0.79 6.28 1.31
C LEU A 72 1.14 6.71 2.73
N ARG A 73 1.38 8.00 2.97
CA ARG A 73 1.63 8.53 4.31
C ARG A 73 0.43 8.31 5.21
N ALA A 74 -0.78 8.56 4.71
CA ALA A 74 -1.99 8.32 5.47
C ALA A 74 -2.16 6.84 5.79
N GLY A 75 -1.88 5.95 4.84
CA GLY A 75 -1.93 4.51 5.05
C GLY A 75 -0.95 4.05 6.12
N MET A 76 0.27 4.57 6.10
CA MET A 76 1.27 4.21 7.10
C MET A 76 0.91 4.75 8.48
N ALA A 77 0.29 5.93 8.56
CA ALA A 77 -0.23 6.45 9.82
C ALA A 77 -1.33 5.56 10.38
N ALA A 78 -2.24 5.10 9.52
CA ALA A 78 -3.30 4.16 9.92
C ALA A 78 -2.71 2.84 10.41
N LYS A 79 -1.65 2.37 9.76
CA LYS A 79 -0.98 1.12 10.13
C LYS A 79 -0.41 1.17 11.55
N ARG A 80 0.04 2.34 12.00
CA ARG A 80 0.54 2.54 13.35
C ARG A 80 -0.54 2.36 14.41
N GLN A 81 -1.82 2.46 14.02
CA GLN A 81 -2.95 2.31 14.93
C GLN A 81 -3.45 0.86 15.00
N GLY A 82 -2.80 -0.06 14.30
CA GLY A 82 -3.12 -1.48 14.33
C GLY A 82 -3.58 -2.02 12.98
N GLU A 83 -3.48 -3.33 12.85
CA GLU A 83 -3.77 -4.01 11.57
C GLU A 83 -5.25 -3.92 11.19
N VAL A 84 -6.16 -3.94 12.16
CA VAL A 84 -7.59 -3.86 11.87
C VAL A 84 -7.94 -2.50 11.27
N LEU A 85 -7.48 -1.42 11.91
CA LEU A 85 -7.72 -0.06 11.41
C LEU A 85 -7.07 0.15 10.05
N PHE A 86 -5.85 -0.36 9.88
CA PHE A 86 -5.18 -0.26 8.58
C PHE A 86 -5.96 -0.99 7.49
N SER A 87 -6.42 -2.21 7.76
CA SER A 87 -7.15 -3.01 6.78
C SER A 87 -8.42 -2.29 6.31
N ASP A 88 -9.17 -1.71 7.24
CA ASP A 88 -10.38 -0.97 6.92
C ASP A 88 -10.08 0.31 6.14
N PHE A 89 -9.05 1.05 6.57
CA PHE A 89 -8.61 2.26 5.88
C PHE A 89 -8.16 1.95 4.45
N HIS A 90 -7.35 0.91 4.31
CA HIS A 90 -6.79 0.50 3.02
C HIS A 90 -7.92 0.13 2.04
N LEU A 91 -8.88 -0.67 2.48
CA LEU A 91 -10.00 -1.06 1.65
C LEU A 91 -10.86 0.13 1.23
N ALA A 92 -11.05 1.08 2.14
CA ALA A 92 -11.84 2.28 1.84
C ALA A 92 -11.14 3.22 0.86
N LEU A 93 -9.81 3.26 0.91
CA LEU A 93 -9.04 4.17 0.07
C LEU A 93 -8.82 3.66 -1.35
N VAL A 94 -8.66 2.36 -1.53
CA VAL A 94 -8.38 1.78 -2.86
C VAL A 94 -9.54 1.84 -3.86
#